data_8c258fafceff6ed1f1c357dc3d7b2a2a
#
_entry.id   8c258fafceff6ed1f1c357dc3d7b2a2a
#
_cell.length_a   1.000
_cell.length_b   1.000
_cell.length_c   1.000
_cell.angle_alpha   90.00
_cell.angle_beta   90.00
_cell.angle_gamma   90.00
#
_symmetry.space_group_name_H-M   'P 1'
#
loop_
_entity.id
_entity.type
_entity.pdbx_description
1 polymer ?
#
loop_
_entity_poly.entity_id
_entity_poly.type
_entity_poly.pdbx_seq_one_letter_code
_entity_poly.pdbx_strand_id
1 'polypeptide(L)' 'MKIITSVEINRLERAIDAYGIKMVLSALEVICGDKAEHVAVNWQDTTTAKRWEDLASSLGKINSELEEM' A
#
# COMPACT_ATOMS: atom_id res chain seq x y z
N MET A 1 -6.58 14.18 11.00
CA MET A 1 -5.74 13.03 10.59
C MET A 1 -4.96 12.49 11.77
N LYS A 2 -4.96 11.19 11.94
CA LYS A 2 -4.16 10.56 12.98
C LYS A 2 -2.71 10.47 12.53
N ILE A 3 -1.80 10.67 13.47
CA ILE A 3 -0.37 10.53 13.22
C ILE A 3 0.03 9.10 13.57
N ILE A 4 0.80 8.46 12.71
CA ILE A 4 1.31 7.13 12.99
C ILE A 4 2.27 7.19 14.18
N THR A 5 2.10 6.29 15.14
CA THR A 5 2.89 6.26 16.36
C THR A 5 4.14 5.40 16.18
N SER A 6 5.09 5.55 17.11
CA SER A 6 6.28 4.71 17.11
C SER A 6 5.95 3.23 17.32
N VAL A 7 4.86 2.94 18.04
CA VAL A 7 4.39 1.55 18.21
C VAL A 7 4.00 0.96 16.86
N GLU A 8 3.27 1.72 16.06
CA GLU A 8 2.84 1.28 14.74
C GLU A 8 4.00 1.15 13.75
N ILE A 9 4.95 2.09 13.82
CA ILE A 9 6.18 2.01 13.03
C ILE A 9 6.95 0.72 13.36
N ASN A 10 7.06 0.39 14.65
CA ASN A 10 7.73 -0.83 15.07
C ASN A 10 7.03 -2.08 14.56
N ARG A 11 5.70 -2.07 14.50
CA ARG A 11 4.91 -3.17 13.94
C ARG A 11 5.19 -3.36 12.45
N LEU A 12 5.28 -2.25 11.71
CA LEU A 12 5.63 -2.28 10.29
C LEU A 12 7.04 -2.81 10.08
N GLU A 13 7.99 -2.37 10.92
CA GLU A 13 9.36 -2.85 10.87
C GLU A 13 9.44 -4.36 11.10
N ARG A 14 8.67 -4.88 12.06
CA ARG A 14 8.59 -6.31 12.32
C ARG A 14 8.04 -7.08 11.12
N ALA A 15 7.05 -6.51 10.44
CA ALA A 15 6.50 -7.12 9.23
C ALA A 15 7.57 -7.18 8.13
N ILE A 16 8.33 -6.11 7.96
CA ILE A 16 9.41 -6.07 6.98
C ILE A 16 10.49 -7.10 7.31
N ASP A 17 10.87 -7.19 8.59
CA ASP A 17 11.88 -8.16 9.04
C ASP A 17 11.42 -9.61 8.87
N ALA A 18 10.12 -9.86 9.08
CA ALA A 18 9.55 -11.21 8.98
C ALA A 18 9.34 -11.66 7.54
N TYR A 19 8.85 -10.76 6.68
CA TYR A 19 8.38 -11.12 5.33
C TYR A 19 9.22 -10.51 4.20
N GLY A 20 10.07 -9.54 4.50
CA GLY A 20 10.84 -8.81 3.51
C GLY A 20 10.07 -7.62 2.94
N ILE A 21 10.81 -6.60 2.48
CA ILE A 21 10.21 -5.36 1.98
C ILE A 21 9.35 -5.61 0.73
N LYS A 22 9.76 -6.52 -0.15
CA LYS A 22 8.99 -6.81 -1.37
C LYS A 22 7.61 -7.37 -1.05
N MET A 23 7.51 -8.24 -0.06
CA MET A 23 6.23 -8.81 0.36
C MET A 23 5.33 -7.75 0.99
N VAL A 24 5.91 -6.86 1.80
CA VAL A 24 5.16 -5.76 2.43
C VAL A 24 4.66 -4.79 1.35
N LEU A 25 5.47 -4.47 0.34
CA LEU A 25 5.05 -3.62 -0.77
C LEU A 25 3.92 -4.28 -1.57
N SER A 26 3.99 -5.58 -1.79
CA SER A 26 2.90 -6.32 -2.46
C SER A 26 1.61 -6.24 -1.67
N ALA A 27 1.69 -6.34 -0.34
CA ALA A 27 0.51 -6.18 0.52
C ALA A 27 -0.07 -4.78 0.41
N LEU A 28 0.78 -3.75 0.35
CA LEU A 28 0.33 -2.37 0.19
C LEU A 28 -0.36 -2.16 -1.16
N GLU A 29 0.12 -2.81 -2.23
CA GLU A 29 -0.56 -2.78 -3.53
C GLU A 29 -1.97 -3.33 -3.42
N VAL A 30 -2.14 -4.46 -2.75
CA VAL A 30 -3.45 -5.08 -2.55
C VAL A 30 -4.38 -4.13 -1.79
N ILE A 31 -3.87 -3.53 -0.71
CA ILE A 31 -4.65 -2.58 0.09
C ILE A 31 -5.08 -1.38 -0.76
N CYS A 32 -4.17 -0.82 -1.56
CA CYS A 32 -4.49 0.32 -2.42
C CYS A 32 -5.54 -0.04 -3.48
N GLY A 33 -5.45 -1.24 -4.05
CA GLY A 33 -6.46 -1.73 -4.99
C GLY A 33 -7.83 -1.89 -4.33
N ASP A 34 -7.87 -2.44 -3.13
CA ASP A 34 -9.12 -2.58 -2.37
C ASP A 34 -9.72 -1.23 -2.02
N LYS A 35 -8.88 -0.25 -1.65
CA LYS A 35 -9.33 1.11 -1.38
C LYS A 35 -9.92 1.76 -2.63
N ALA A 36 -9.28 1.58 -3.78
CA ALA A 36 -9.77 2.11 -5.05
C ALA A 36 -11.17 1.57 -5.37
N GLU A 37 -11.34 0.25 -5.24
CA GLU A 37 -12.63 -0.39 -5.49
C GLU A 37 -13.70 0.10 -4.51
N HIS A 38 -13.37 0.14 -3.23
CA HIS A 38 -14.31 0.59 -2.19
C HIS A 38 -14.80 2.03 -2.45
N VAL A 39 -13.88 2.94 -2.77
CA VAL A 39 -14.22 4.33 -3.03
C VAL A 39 -15.03 4.47 -4.31
N ALA A 40 -14.68 3.73 -5.36
CA ALA A 40 -15.42 3.76 -6.62
C ALA A 40 -16.85 3.25 -6.47
N VAL A 41 -17.03 2.14 -5.75
CA VAL A 41 -18.33 1.47 -5.61
C VAL A 41 -19.21 2.16 -4.59
N ASN A 42 -18.67 2.46 -3.40
CA ASN A 42 -19.49 2.96 -2.28
C ASN A 42 -19.68 4.47 -2.28
N TRP A 43 -18.69 5.21 -2.78
CA TRP A 43 -18.72 6.67 -2.76
C TRP A 43 -18.85 7.27 -4.15
N GLN A 44 -18.74 6.44 -5.20
CA GLN A 44 -18.79 6.89 -6.59
C GLN A 44 -17.80 8.03 -6.87
N ASP A 45 -16.70 8.05 -6.14
CA ASP A 45 -15.64 9.03 -6.28
C ASP A 45 -14.53 8.47 -7.17
N THR A 46 -14.71 8.63 -8.47
CA THR A 46 -13.77 8.09 -9.46
C THR A 46 -12.41 8.78 -9.43
N THR A 47 -12.37 10.06 -9.03
CA THR A 47 -11.11 10.80 -8.93
C THR A 47 -10.23 10.25 -7.82
N THR A 48 -10.79 10.04 -6.63
CA THR A 48 -10.06 9.46 -5.50
C THR A 48 -9.70 8.00 -5.78
N ALA A 49 -10.62 7.24 -6.38
CA ALA A 49 -10.35 5.86 -6.77
C ALA A 49 -9.16 5.77 -7.71
N LYS A 50 -9.08 6.67 -8.70
CA LYS A 50 -7.96 6.70 -9.63
C LYS A 50 -6.64 6.99 -8.93
N ARG A 51 -6.64 7.86 -7.92
CA ARG A 51 -5.44 8.14 -7.12
C ARG A 51 -4.94 6.89 -6.41
N TRP A 52 -5.86 6.08 -5.85
CA TRP A 52 -5.50 4.82 -5.22
C TRP A 52 -4.94 3.82 -6.23
N GLU A 53 -5.54 3.75 -7.42
CA GLU A 53 -5.05 2.90 -8.50
C GLU A 53 -3.65 3.31 -8.96
N ASP A 54 -3.43 4.62 -9.13
CA ASP A 54 -2.12 5.15 -9.52
C ASP A 54 -1.06 4.84 -8.47
N LEU A 55 -1.42 4.93 -7.19
CA LEU A 55 -0.53 4.58 -6.09
C LEU A 55 -0.20 3.09 -6.10
N ALA A 56 -1.19 2.23 -6.30
CA ALA A 56 -0.97 0.79 -6.40
C ALA A 56 -0.01 0.47 -7.56
N SER A 57 -0.20 1.12 -8.70
CA SER A 57 0.65 0.96 -9.87
C SER A 57 2.09 1.40 -9.58
N SER A 58 2.26 2.53 -8.90
CA SER A 58 3.57 3.05 -8.51
C SER A 58 4.28 2.11 -7.54
N LEU A 59 3.54 1.55 -6.58
CA LEU A 59 4.09 0.57 -5.63
C LEU A 59 4.56 -0.69 -6.35
N GLY A 60 3.79 -1.16 -7.33
CA GLY A 60 4.16 -2.32 -8.13
C GLY A 60 5.44 -2.06 -8.93
N LYS A 61 5.56 -0.87 -9.50
CA LYS A 61 6.74 -0.47 -10.24
C LYS A 61 7.97 -0.42 -9.35
N ILE A 62 7.86 0.21 -8.18
CA ILE A 62 8.94 0.27 -7.20
C ILE A 62 9.34 -1.15 -6.79
N ASN A 63 8.37 -1.99 -6.49
CA ASN A 63 8.62 -3.36 -6.06
C ASN A 63 9.36 -4.17 -7.14
N SER A 64 9.00 -3.97 -8.41
CA SER A 64 9.65 -4.69 -9.51
C SER A 64 11.09 -4.23 -9.75
N GLU A 65 11.43 -3.01 -9.34
CA GLU A 65 12.77 -2.45 -9.46
C GLU A 65 13.69 -2.82 -8.29
N LEU A 66 13.13 -3.30 -7.18
CA LEU A 66 13.91 -3.69 -6.02
C LEU A 66 14.59 -5.03 -6.25
N GLU A 67 15.86 -5.08 -5.89
CA GLU A 67 16.55 -6.36 -5.77
C GLU A 67 16.10 -7.02 -4.48
N GLU A 68 16.27 -8.32 -4.42
CA GLU A 68 15.91 -9.08 -3.23
C GLU A 68 16.81 -8.67 -2.07
N MET A 69 16.19 -8.28 -0.97
CA MET A 69 16.89 -7.74 0.18
C MET A 69 16.72 -8.64 1.38
#